data_0602a5d2a36436721f773ef81c428b02
#
_entry.id   0602a5d2a36436721f773ef81c428b02
#
_cell.length_a   1.000
_cell.length_b   1.000
_cell.length_c   1.000
_cell.angle_alpha   90.00
_cell.angle_beta   90.00
_cell.angle_gamma   90.00
#
_symmetry.space_group_name_H-M   'P 1'
#
loop_
_entity.id
_entity.type
_entity.pdbx_description
1 polymer ?
#
loop_
_entity_poly.entity_id
_entity_poly.type
_entity_poly.pdbx_seq_one_letter_code
_entity_poly.pdbx_strand_id
1 'polypeptide(L)'
;MVLDTGPLLAALDAADPDHPRCAALLTDAAEDLVVPALVLAELDYWCARRLSADAWLIFLDDVVAGAYRVESPTTIDLSRCRELQDRYRDLSLGLVDASIIALAERLGEPKVATLDQRHFRAVRPAHVAAFELMP
;
A
#
# COMPACT_ATOMS: atom_id res chain seq x y z
N MET A 1 6.97 -3.27 -6.59
CA MET A 1 6.76 -2.39 -5.42
C MET A 1 5.37 -2.60 -4.85
N VAL A 2 5.20 -2.75 -3.53
CA VAL A 2 3.89 -2.86 -2.88
C VAL A 2 3.40 -1.47 -2.47
N LEU A 3 2.13 -1.17 -2.74
CA LEU A 3 1.54 0.16 -2.56
C LEU A 3 0.61 0.19 -1.34
N ASP A 4 0.80 1.21 -0.52
CA ASP A 4 -0.08 1.61 0.56
C ASP A 4 -1.14 2.62 0.06
N THR A 5 -2.19 2.86 0.84
CA THR A 5 -3.29 3.78 0.54
C THR A 5 -2.82 5.22 0.35
N GLY A 6 -1.88 5.70 1.18
CA GLY A 6 -1.44 7.10 1.17
C GLY A 6 -0.94 7.59 -0.18
N PRO A 7 0.05 6.96 -0.80
CA PRO A 7 0.55 7.35 -2.12
C PRO A 7 -0.50 7.28 -3.24
N LEU A 8 -1.39 6.28 -3.20
CA LEU A 8 -2.48 6.16 -4.17
C LEU A 8 -3.47 7.33 -4.02
N LEU A 9 -3.87 7.63 -2.79
CA LEU A 9 -4.80 8.74 -2.51
C LEU A 9 -4.19 10.09 -2.90
N ALA A 10 -2.92 10.33 -2.56
CA ALA A 10 -2.21 11.57 -2.93
C ALA A 10 -2.04 11.70 -4.45
N ALA A 11 -1.82 10.60 -5.16
CA ALA A 11 -1.73 10.63 -6.63
C ALA A 11 -3.08 10.96 -7.30
N LEU A 12 -4.20 10.65 -6.66
CA LEU A 12 -5.55 10.98 -7.14
C LEU A 12 -6.00 12.41 -6.77
N ASP A 13 -5.33 13.07 -5.83
CA ASP A 13 -5.67 14.40 -5.34
C ASP A 13 -4.65 15.45 -5.79
N ALA A 14 -4.95 16.17 -6.85
CA ALA A 14 -4.07 17.25 -7.36
C ALA A 14 -3.83 18.39 -6.34
N ALA A 15 -4.64 18.49 -5.28
CA ALA A 15 -4.47 19.48 -4.22
C ALA A 15 -3.60 18.95 -3.06
N ASP A 16 -3.29 17.66 -3.03
CA ASP A 16 -2.44 17.07 -2.00
C ASP A 16 -0.98 17.54 -2.16
N PRO A 17 -0.31 17.99 -1.09
CA PRO A 17 1.08 18.45 -1.17
C PRO A 17 2.04 17.35 -1.65
N ASP A 18 1.70 16.10 -1.45
CA ASP A 18 2.49 14.94 -1.87
C ASP A 18 2.14 14.45 -3.29
N HIS A 19 1.12 15.02 -3.93
CA HIS A 19 0.69 14.65 -5.28
C HIS A 19 1.83 14.57 -6.30
N PRO A 20 2.70 15.60 -6.45
CA PRO A 20 3.72 15.56 -7.51
C PRO A 20 4.68 14.37 -7.37
N ARG A 21 5.12 14.07 -6.14
CA ARG A 21 6.07 12.97 -5.89
C ARG A 21 5.41 11.59 -5.99
N CYS A 22 4.14 11.48 -5.54
CA CYS A 22 3.40 10.21 -5.62
C CYS A 22 2.99 9.90 -7.07
N ALA A 23 2.48 10.89 -7.81
CA ALA A 23 2.14 10.71 -9.22
C ALA A 23 3.38 10.34 -10.06
N ALA A 24 4.52 11.02 -9.86
CA ALA A 24 5.77 10.69 -10.53
C ALA A 24 6.22 9.26 -10.20
N LEU A 25 6.19 8.86 -8.91
CA LEU A 25 6.56 7.51 -8.49
C LEU A 25 5.75 6.44 -9.23
N LEU A 26 4.43 6.61 -9.32
CA LEU A 26 3.55 5.62 -9.96
C LEU A 26 3.70 5.62 -11.49
N THR A 27 3.91 6.79 -12.10
CA THR A 27 4.05 6.91 -13.56
C THR A 27 5.40 6.41 -14.07
N ASP A 28 6.47 6.67 -13.31
CA ASP A 28 7.83 6.37 -13.72
C ASP A 28 8.30 4.97 -13.28
N ALA A 29 7.45 4.23 -12.55
CA ALA A 29 7.79 2.90 -12.07
C ALA A 29 8.08 1.94 -13.24
N ALA A 30 9.29 1.37 -13.25
CA ALA A 30 9.69 0.33 -14.21
C ALA A 30 9.35 -1.10 -13.76
N GLU A 31 8.75 -1.22 -12.59
CA GLU A 31 8.42 -2.47 -11.89
C GLU A 31 6.91 -2.61 -11.67
N ASP A 32 6.46 -3.84 -11.40
CA ASP A 32 5.06 -4.09 -11.08
C ASP A 32 4.59 -3.25 -9.88
N LEU A 33 3.50 -2.53 -10.05
CA LEU A 33 2.79 -1.82 -8.99
C LEU A 33 1.74 -2.77 -8.38
N VAL A 34 2.00 -3.25 -7.16
CA VAL A 34 1.18 -4.25 -6.49
C VAL A 34 0.30 -3.60 -5.43
N VAL A 35 -1.01 -3.73 -5.57
CA VAL A 35 -2.00 -3.22 -4.62
C VAL A 35 -2.57 -4.38 -3.81
N PRO A 36 -2.35 -4.42 -2.48
CA PRO A 36 -3.05 -5.38 -1.62
C PRO A 36 -4.56 -5.15 -1.67
N ALA A 37 -5.36 -6.21 -1.75
CA ALA A 37 -6.82 -6.09 -1.86
C ALA A 37 -7.46 -5.33 -0.68
N LEU A 38 -6.86 -5.35 0.51
CA LEU A 38 -7.36 -4.58 1.66
C LEU A 38 -7.14 -3.07 1.49
N VAL A 39 -6.12 -2.65 0.74
CA VAL A 39 -5.87 -1.25 0.39
C VAL A 39 -7.00 -0.71 -0.50
N LEU A 40 -7.60 -1.54 -1.36
CA LEU A 40 -8.73 -1.11 -2.20
C LEU A 40 -9.92 -0.61 -1.36
N ALA A 41 -10.26 -1.35 -0.31
CA ALA A 41 -11.39 -0.98 0.56
C ALA A 41 -11.11 0.31 1.34
N GLU A 42 -9.86 0.51 1.76
CA GLU A 42 -9.45 1.71 2.44
C GLU A 42 -9.40 2.92 1.48
N LEU A 43 -8.89 2.72 0.27
CA LEU A 43 -8.81 3.76 -0.76
C LEU A 43 -10.22 4.23 -1.19
N ASP A 44 -11.16 3.30 -1.44
CA ASP A 44 -12.58 3.63 -1.73
C ASP A 44 -13.17 4.50 -0.62
N TYR A 45 -12.98 4.10 0.64
CA TYR A 45 -13.45 4.86 1.79
C TYR A 45 -12.91 6.29 1.83
N TRP A 46 -11.61 6.47 1.55
CA TRP A 46 -10.99 7.80 1.56
C TRP A 46 -11.34 8.63 0.32
N CYS A 47 -11.46 8.02 -0.86
CA CYS A 47 -11.94 8.71 -2.06
C CYS A 47 -13.34 9.29 -1.83
N ALA A 48 -14.26 8.51 -1.25
CA ALA A 48 -15.60 8.97 -0.95
C ALA A 48 -15.64 10.12 0.07
N ARG A 49 -14.65 10.23 0.95
CA ARG A 49 -14.62 11.26 2.01
C ARG A 49 -13.81 12.50 1.68
N ARG A 50 -12.77 12.36 0.87
CA ARG A 50 -11.79 13.43 0.61
C ARG A 50 -11.83 13.94 -0.83
N LEU A 51 -12.25 13.11 -1.76
CA LEU A 51 -12.23 13.42 -3.18
C LEU A 51 -13.63 13.37 -3.78
N SER A 52 -13.87 12.36 -4.63
CA SER A 52 -15.13 12.14 -5.32
C SER A 52 -15.29 10.66 -5.70
N ALA A 53 -16.52 10.27 -6.04
CA ALA A 53 -16.76 8.96 -6.63
C ALA A 53 -16.02 8.76 -7.97
N ASP A 54 -15.84 9.84 -8.74
CA ASP A 54 -15.15 9.77 -10.03
C ASP A 54 -13.66 9.44 -9.86
N ALA A 55 -12.99 9.96 -8.81
CA ALA A 55 -11.61 9.63 -8.54
C ALA A 55 -11.42 8.13 -8.28
N TRP A 56 -12.35 7.52 -7.54
CA TRP A 56 -12.35 6.07 -7.33
C TRP A 56 -12.57 5.28 -8.62
N LEU A 57 -13.53 5.72 -9.46
CA LEU A 57 -13.81 5.06 -10.73
C LEU A 57 -12.62 5.14 -11.70
N ILE A 58 -11.93 6.28 -11.78
CA ILE A 58 -10.70 6.43 -12.56
C ILE A 58 -9.63 5.43 -12.09
N PHE A 59 -9.42 5.31 -10.78
CA PHE A 59 -8.48 4.34 -10.24
C PHE A 59 -8.87 2.89 -10.61
N LEU A 60 -10.16 2.54 -10.56
CA LEU A 60 -10.64 1.22 -10.98
C LEU A 60 -10.43 0.98 -12.47
N ASP A 61 -10.61 1.99 -13.32
CA ASP A 61 -10.33 1.88 -14.74
C ASP A 61 -8.85 1.56 -15.00
N ASP A 62 -7.93 2.19 -14.25
CA ASP A 62 -6.49 1.90 -14.29
C ASP A 62 -6.18 0.47 -13.83
N VAL A 63 -6.84 -0.02 -12.77
CA VAL A 63 -6.72 -1.42 -12.32
C VAL A 63 -7.19 -2.38 -13.42
N VAL A 64 -8.36 -2.13 -14.03
CA VAL A 64 -8.91 -2.96 -15.11
C VAL A 64 -8.03 -2.92 -16.35
N ALA A 65 -7.40 -1.78 -16.64
CA ALA A 65 -6.46 -1.62 -17.74
C ALA A 65 -5.10 -2.33 -17.47
N GLY A 66 -4.87 -2.82 -16.25
CA GLY A 66 -3.64 -3.55 -15.89
C GLY A 66 -2.48 -2.65 -15.45
N ALA A 67 -2.73 -1.38 -15.13
CA ALA A 67 -1.71 -0.51 -14.56
C ALA A 67 -1.29 -0.95 -13.15
N TYR A 68 -2.17 -1.65 -12.44
CA TYR A 68 -1.92 -2.18 -11.10
C TYR A 68 -2.23 -3.67 -11.03
N ARG A 69 -1.38 -4.43 -10.34
CA ARG A 69 -1.63 -5.82 -9.99
C ARG A 69 -2.27 -5.92 -8.62
N VAL A 70 -3.52 -6.36 -8.55
CA VAL A 70 -4.21 -6.57 -7.27
C VAL A 70 -3.88 -7.96 -6.71
N GLU A 71 -3.46 -8.01 -5.45
CA GLU A 71 -3.14 -9.24 -4.73
C GLU A 71 -4.04 -9.44 -3.52
N SER A 72 -4.74 -10.55 -3.48
CA SER A 72 -5.53 -10.95 -2.31
C SER A 72 -4.66 -11.62 -1.25
N PRO A 73 -4.94 -11.41 0.05
CA PRO A 73 -4.25 -12.12 1.09
C PRO A 73 -4.62 -13.61 1.09
N THR A 74 -3.62 -14.45 1.25
CA THR A 74 -3.80 -15.88 1.51
C THR A 74 -4.05 -16.13 2.99
N THR A 75 -4.45 -17.37 3.36
CA THR A 75 -4.55 -17.77 4.77
C THR A 75 -3.21 -17.66 5.49
N ILE A 76 -2.10 -17.91 4.77
CA ILE A 76 -0.75 -17.76 5.33
C ILE A 76 -0.45 -16.29 5.61
N ASP A 77 -0.80 -15.37 4.69
CA ASP A 77 -0.63 -13.93 4.91
C ASP A 77 -1.45 -13.45 6.12
N LEU A 78 -2.68 -13.94 6.28
CA LEU A 78 -3.51 -13.60 7.45
C LEU A 78 -2.93 -14.15 8.76
N SER A 79 -2.33 -15.33 8.76
CA SER A 79 -1.59 -15.85 9.91
C SER A 79 -0.39 -14.94 10.24
N ARG A 80 0.32 -14.50 9.21
CA ARG A 80 1.44 -13.56 9.38
C ARG A 80 0.98 -12.19 9.89
N CYS A 81 -0.15 -11.67 9.41
CA CYS A 81 -0.75 -10.44 9.94
C CYS A 81 -1.03 -10.56 11.45
N ARG A 82 -1.61 -11.69 11.89
CA ARG A 82 -1.85 -11.94 13.31
C ARG A 82 -0.56 -11.91 14.13
N GLU A 83 0.52 -12.55 13.63
CA GLU A 83 1.83 -12.55 14.31
C GLU A 83 2.42 -11.14 14.41
N LEU A 84 2.35 -10.37 13.32
CA LEU A 84 2.83 -9.00 13.28
C LEU A 84 2.08 -8.10 14.26
N GLN A 85 0.75 -8.17 14.26
CA GLN A 85 -0.08 -7.38 15.16
C GLN A 85 0.13 -7.77 16.63
N ASP A 86 0.36 -9.05 16.93
CA ASP A 86 0.68 -9.52 18.28
C ASP A 86 2.07 -9.05 18.73
N ARG A 87 3.06 -9.16 17.87
CA ARG A 87 4.45 -8.77 18.16
C ARG A 87 4.62 -7.26 18.32
N TYR A 88 3.88 -6.46 17.54
CA TYR A 88 3.98 -5.02 17.49
C TYR A 88 2.76 -4.31 18.08
N ARG A 89 2.18 -4.86 19.16
CA ARG A 89 0.99 -4.30 19.84
C ARG A 89 1.15 -2.83 20.21
N ASP A 90 2.32 -2.45 20.69
CA ASP A 90 2.62 -1.08 21.12
C ASP A 90 2.65 -0.07 19.96
N LEU A 91 2.80 -0.54 18.72
CA LEU A 91 2.73 0.30 17.53
C LEU A 91 1.30 0.47 17.01
N SER A 92 0.33 -0.27 17.55
CA SER A 92 -1.06 -0.30 17.05
C SER A 92 -1.12 -0.59 15.54
N LEU A 93 -0.29 -1.54 15.07
CA LEU A 93 -0.21 -1.92 13.66
C LEU A 93 -1.57 -2.38 13.15
N GLY A 94 -2.14 -1.66 12.16
CA GLY A 94 -3.41 -1.98 11.55
C GLY A 94 -3.36 -3.25 10.67
N LEU A 95 -4.55 -3.79 10.34
CA LEU A 95 -4.62 -4.97 9.45
C LEU A 95 -4.12 -4.63 8.04
N VAL A 96 -4.38 -3.42 7.54
CA VAL A 96 -3.91 -2.99 6.22
C VAL A 96 -2.40 -2.96 6.19
N ASP A 97 -1.73 -2.28 7.15
CA ASP A 97 -0.26 -2.27 7.25
C ASP A 97 0.33 -3.67 7.37
N ALA A 98 -0.26 -4.49 8.26
CA ALA A 98 0.18 -5.89 8.43
C ALA A 98 0.05 -6.69 7.13
N SER A 99 -1.00 -6.45 6.34
CA SER A 99 -1.22 -7.13 5.06
C SER A 99 -0.21 -6.70 3.98
N ILE A 100 0.16 -5.41 3.96
CA ILE A 100 1.22 -4.89 3.08
C ILE A 100 2.54 -5.59 3.40
N ILE A 101 2.89 -5.69 4.69
CA ILE A 101 4.12 -6.34 5.15
C ILE A 101 4.11 -7.84 4.77
N ALA A 102 3.04 -8.56 5.10
CA ALA A 102 2.93 -9.99 4.80
C ALA A 102 2.99 -10.27 3.30
N LEU A 103 2.33 -9.43 2.49
CA LEU A 103 2.37 -9.53 1.03
C LEU A 103 3.77 -9.25 0.48
N ALA A 104 4.45 -8.21 0.94
CA ALA A 104 5.81 -7.89 0.53
C ALA A 104 6.77 -9.03 0.88
N GLU A 105 6.65 -9.63 2.07
CA GLU A 105 7.39 -10.82 2.47
C GLU A 105 7.12 -12.02 1.52
N ARG A 106 5.86 -12.29 1.19
CA ARG A 106 5.48 -13.39 0.28
C ARG A 106 6.03 -13.20 -1.13
N LEU A 107 6.03 -11.96 -1.62
CA LEU A 107 6.53 -11.64 -2.96
C LEU A 107 8.05 -11.46 -3.02
N GLY A 108 8.73 -11.39 -1.88
CA GLY A 108 10.15 -11.05 -1.80
C GLY A 108 10.43 -9.60 -2.22
N GLU A 109 9.44 -8.70 -2.07
CA GLU A 109 9.51 -7.33 -2.54
C GLU A 109 10.06 -6.40 -1.44
N PRO A 110 11.23 -5.77 -1.63
CA PRO A 110 11.81 -4.88 -0.63
C PRO A 110 11.17 -3.49 -0.60
N LYS A 111 10.52 -3.06 -1.70
CA LYS A 111 10.02 -1.70 -1.84
C LYS A 111 8.55 -1.59 -1.42
N VAL A 112 8.27 -0.62 -0.56
CA VAL A 112 6.93 -0.25 -0.13
C VAL A 112 6.73 1.25 -0.33
N ALA A 113 5.73 1.63 -1.11
CA ALA A 113 5.32 3.02 -1.23
C ALA A 113 4.34 3.35 -0.10
N THR A 114 4.71 4.27 0.78
CA THR A 114 3.88 4.74 1.91
C THR A 114 4.23 6.17 2.31
N LEU A 115 3.24 6.95 2.70
CA LEU A 115 3.42 8.26 3.31
C LEU A 115 3.52 8.20 4.84
N ASP A 116 2.97 7.15 5.48
CA ASP A 116 3.17 6.87 6.91
C ASP A 116 4.25 5.82 7.11
N GLN A 117 5.50 6.28 7.15
CA GLN A 117 6.67 5.41 7.28
C GLN A 117 6.87 4.83 8.69
N ARG A 118 6.10 5.28 9.69
CA ARG A 118 6.34 4.95 11.09
C ARG A 118 6.28 3.45 11.36
N HIS A 119 5.23 2.78 10.87
CA HIS A 119 5.04 1.35 11.05
C HIS A 119 6.10 0.54 10.29
N PHE A 120 6.33 0.88 9.03
CA PHE A 120 7.26 0.15 8.17
C PHE A 120 8.73 0.29 8.58
N ARG A 121 9.12 1.41 9.22
CA ARG A 121 10.47 1.58 9.79
C ARG A 121 10.68 0.79 11.08
N ALA A 122 9.64 0.58 11.87
CA ALA A 122 9.71 -0.12 13.14
C ALA A 122 9.65 -1.64 12.99
N VAL A 123 8.95 -2.13 11.97
CA VAL A 123 8.80 -3.56 11.71
C VAL A 123 10.04 -4.11 11.01
N ARG A 124 10.47 -5.31 11.42
CA ARG A 124 11.52 -6.07 10.73
C ARG A 124 10.87 -7.12 9.83
N PRO A 125 10.91 -6.91 8.51
CA PRO A 125 10.39 -7.91 7.57
C PRO A 125 11.26 -9.18 7.57
N ALA A 126 10.65 -10.31 7.22
CA ALA A 126 11.33 -11.61 7.28
C ALA A 126 12.32 -11.85 6.12
N HIS A 127 12.17 -11.15 5.00
CA HIS A 127 12.92 -11.39 3.76
C HIS A 127 14.06 -10.38 3.49
N VAL A 128 14.04 -9.22 4.16
CA VAL A 128 15.06 -8.16 4.03
C VAL A 128 15.39 -7.55 5.39
N ALA A 129 16.53 -6.87 5.49
CA ALA A 129 16.93 -6.21 6.73
C ALA A 129 16.01 -5.02 7.11
N ALA A 130 15.53 -4.29 6.11
CA ALA A 130 14.56 -3.20 6.21
C ALA A 130 13.89 -2.99 4.86
N PHE A 131 12.68 -2.39 4.85
CA PHE A 131 12.04 -1.95 3.62
C PHE A 131 12.73 -0.73 3.01
N GLU A 132 12.71 -0.65 1.68
CA GLU A 132 12.97 0.57 0.92
C GLU A 132 11.64 1.34 0.82
N LEU A 133 11.53 2.45 1.58
CA LEU A 133 10.29 3.23 1.65
C LEU A 133 10.29 4.35 0.61
N MET A 134 9.22 4.42 -0.18
CA MET A 134 9.01 5.33 -1.30
C MET A 134 7.74 6.19 -1.07
N PRO A 135 7.61 7.40 -1.67
CA PRO A 135 8.62 8.27 -2.26
C PRO A 135 9.54 8.89 -1.26
#